data_b236e99c8918b6e75199db75dbc70393
#
_entry.id   b236e99c8918b6e75199db75dbc70393
#
_cell.length_a   1.000
_cell.length_b   1.000
_cell.length_c   1.000
_cell.angle_alpha   90.00
_cell.angle_beta   90.00
_cell.angle_gamma   90.00
#
_symmetry.space_group_name_H-M   'P 1'
#
loop_
_entity.id
_entity.type
_entity.pdbx_description
1 polymer ?
#
loop_
_entity_poly.entity_id
_entity_poly.type
_entity_poly.pdbx_seq_one_letter_code
_entity_poly.pdbx_strand_id
1 'polypeptide(L)'
;THLMQTLDLAWRDAWAQRIRALQAGAGEHALADLSADNLYLFRQAHGYQFVEGEWPVVIGHTYDGTSHAIPLFDVAKVPTHALAHRLQQHGCLYPLSASQKQAWAHAHPGLPVHWVSVRDDADYVYTGESFATYDGLHAKRNLVKQFLAAHTVRAQPYNLALAEDALWVLQGWLADKQKQAGDADDLPCREALQLAPAWGWQGTVFWVDQLPAGFVLAELVQPGVWVMRFAKASSAFKGLP
;
A
#
# COMPACT_ATOMS: atom_id res chain seq x y z
N THR A 1 2.94 -3.10 -31.29
CA THR A 1 3.96 -2.98 -30.23
C THR A 1 3.40 -2.03 -29.20
N HIS A 2 2.97 -2.55 -28.05
CA HIS A 2 2.50 -1.70 -26.95
C HIS A 2 3.70 -0.95 -26.36
N LEU A 3 3.55 0.36 -26.22
CA LEU A 3 4.60 1.19 -25.65
C LEU A 3 4.63 0.95 -24.12
N MET A 4 5.78 0.48 -23.61
CA MET A 4 6.03 0.40 -22.17
C MET A 4 6.56 1.73 -21.67
N GLN A 5 5.97 2.22 -20.57
CA GLN A 5 6.33 3.49 -19.97
C GLN A 5 6.72 3.30 -18.50
N THR A 6 7.76 4.00 -18.07
CA THR A 6 8.08 4.11 -16.66
C THR A 6 6.97 4.85 -15.93
N LEU A 7 6.67 4.46 -14.69
CA LEU A 7 5.74 5.21 -13.84
C LEU A 7 6.43 6.50 -13.36
N ASP A 8 5.93 7.64 -13.80
CA ASP A 8 6.37 8.95 -13.34
C ASP A 8 5.23 9.71 -12.64
N LEU A 9 5.49 10.92 -12.19
CA LEU A 9 4.46 11.73 -11.52
C LEU A 9 3.31 12.09 -12.46
N ALA A 10 3.59 12.30 -13.75
CA ALA A 10 2.54 12.57 -14.73
C ALA A 10 1.62 11.35 -14.90
N TRP A 11 2.18 10.13 -14.95
CA TRP A 11 1.40 8.90 -14.95
C TRP A 11 0.55 8.78 -13.68
N ARG A 12 1.16 9.00 -12.50
CA ARG A 12 0.45 8.96 -11.22
C ARG A 12 -0.75 9.92 -11.23
N ASP A 13 -0.57 11.15 -11.65
CA ASP A 13 -1.63 12.16 -11.67
C ASP A 13 -2.75 11.79 -12.65
N ALA A 14 -2.40 11.25 -13.81
CA ALA A 14 -3.38 10.80 -14.80
C ALA A 14 -4.20 9.59 -14.33
N TRP A 15 -3.60 8.70 -13.54
CA TRP A 15 -4.21 7.43 -13.16
C TRP A 15 -4.82 7.41 -11.76
N ALA A 16 -4.53 8.39 -10.91
CA ALA A 16 -4.99 8.41 -9.53
C ALA A 16 -6.51 8.22 -9.38
N GLN A 17 -7.30 9.02 -10.10
CA GLN A 17 -8.77 8.92 -10.05
C GLN A 17 -9.30 7.67 -10.78
N ARG A 18 -8.66 7.27 -11.86
CA ARG A 18 -9.08 6.10 -12.65
C ARG A 18 -8.90 4.80 -11.86
N ILE A 19 -7.78 4.64 -11.17
CA ILE A 19 -7.54 3.46 -10.30
C ILE A 19 -8.48 3.51 -9.10
N ARG A 20 -8.69 4.66 -8.50
CA ARG A 20 -9.66 4.81 -7.41
C ARG A 20 -11.07 4.40 -7.85
N ALA A 21 -11.48 4.76 -9.07
CA ALA A 21 -12.77 4.38 -9.62
C ALA A 21 -12.91 2.86 -9.83
N LEU A 22 -11.84 2.15 -10.13
CA LEU A 22 -11.85 0.67 -10.22
C LEU A 22 -12.20 0.01 -8.90
N GLN A 23 -11.86 0.62 -7.78
CA GLN A 23 -12.13 0.11 -6.44
C GLN A 23 -13.38 0.72 -5.81
N ALA A 24 -14.13 1.55 -6.53
CA ALA A 24 -15.34 2.18 -6.00
C ALA A 24 -16.35 1.13 -5.56
N GLY A 25 -16.83 1.27 -4.32
CA GLY A 25 -17.80 0.33 -3.73
C GLY A 25 -17.21 -0.99 -3.25
N ALA A 26 -15.90 -1.23 -3.38
CA ALA A 26 -15.27 -2.48 -2.94
C ALA A 26 -15.27 -2.63 -1.40
N GLY A 27 -15.28 -1.51 -0.64
CA GLY A 27 -15.29 -1.54 0.82
C GLY A 27 -14.11 -2.34 1.39
N GLU A 28 -14.41 -3.35 2.19
CA GLU A 28 -13.41 -4.25 2.79
C GLU A 28 -12.67 -5.14 1.76
N HIS A 29 -13.18 -5.23 0.53
CA HIS A 29 -12.53 -5.95 -0.57
C HIS A 29 -11.60 -5.07 -1.41
N ALA A 30 -11.43 -3.79 -1.05
CA ALA A 30 -10.44 -2.94 -1.69
C ALA A 30 -9.03 -3.50 -1.49
N LEU A 31 -8.26 -3.57 -2.59
CA LEU A 31 -6.89 -4.03 -2.55
C LEU A 31 -5.99 -2.90 -2.01
N ALA A 32 -5.24 -3.18 -0.96
CA ALA A 32 -4.36 -2.18 -0.33
C ALA A 32 -3.31 -1.66 -1.33
N ASP A 33 -2.73 -2.53 -2.14
CA ASP A 33 -1.64 -2.16 -3.04
C ASP A 33 -2.10 -1.51 -4.35
N LEU A 34 -3.39 -1.56 -4.66
CA LEU A 34 -3.93 -1.00 -5.90
C LEU A 34 -4.29 0.48 -5.74
N SER A 35 -3.30 1.33 -5.79
CA SER A 35 -3.45 2.78 -5.93
C SER A 35 -2.33 3.33 -6.80
N ALA A 36 -2.59 4.43 -7.50
CA ALA A 36 -1.56 5.07 -8.31
C ALA A 36 -0.39 5.57 -7.46
N ASP A 37 -0.67 6.05 -6.25
CA ASP A 37 0.33 6.52 -5.30
C ASP A 37 1.26 5.39 -4.88
N ASN A 38 0.69 4.24 -4.47
CA ASN A 38 1.47 3.09 -4.06
C ASN A 38 2.30 2.50 -5.21
N LEU A 39 1.70 2.36 -6.39
CA LEU A 39 2.41 1.87 -7.58
C LEU A 39 3.58 2.79 -7.95
N TYR A 40 3.38 4.09 -7.90
CA TYR A 40 4.44 5.05 -8.13
C TYR A 40 5.57 4.94 -7.10
N LEU A 41 5.25 4.89 -5.80
CA LEU A 41 6.25 4.82 -4.73
C LEU A 41 7.11 3.55 -4.81
N PHE A 42 6.52 2.43 -5.17
CA PHE A 42 7.22 1.14 -5.27
C PHE A 42 7.70 0.79 -6.70
N ARG A 43 7.67 1.75 -7.63
CA ARG A 43 8.03 1.51 -9.04
C ARG A 43 9.42 0.94 -9.23
N GLN A 44 10.39 1.38 -8.44
CA GLN A 44 11.76 0.89 -8.52
C GLN A 44 11.91 -0.48 -7.86
N ALA A 45 11.31 -0.67 -6.70
CA ALA A 45 11.38 -1.93 -5.96
C ALA A 45 10.84 -3.12 -6.77
N HIS A 46 9.78 -2.89 -7.54
CA HIS A 46 9.10 -3.92 -8.32
C HIS A 46 9.33 -3.81 -9.84
N GLY A 47 10.14 -2.85 -10.28
CA GLY A 47 10.39 -2.63 -11.70
C GLY A 47 9.14 -2.32 -12.50
N TYR A 48 8.18 -1.61 -11.91
CA TYR A 48 6.89 -1.35 -12.53
C TYR A 48 7.02 -0.55 -13.82
N GLN A 49 6.33 -1.05 -14.86
CA GLN A 49 6.17 -0.38 -16.14
C GLN A 49 4.70 -0.41 -16.55
N PHE A 50 4.23 0.69 -17.09
CA PHE A 50 2.87 0.81 -17.61
C PHE A 50 2.82 0.33 -19.06
N VAL A 51 1.87 -0.54 -19.35
CA VAL A 51 1.57 -1.01 -20.70
C VAL A 51 0.24 -0.41 -21.13
N GLU A 52 0.33 0.59 -22.02
CA GLU A 52 -0.83 1.30 -22.55
C GLU A 52 -1.65 0.41 -23.48
N GLY A 53 -2.94 0.69 -23.59
CA GLY A 53 -3.85 0.00 -24.49
C GLY A 53 -5.30 0.06 -23.99
N GLU A 54 -6.19 -0.58 -24.71
CA GLU A 54 -7.61 -0.68 -24.34
C GLU A 54 -7.80 -1.37 -22.98
N TRP A 55 -6.95 -2.36 -22.69
CA TRP A 55 -6.93 -3.09 -21.42
C TRP A 55 -5.57 -2.93 -20.76
N PRO A 56 -5.31 -1.76 -20.15
CA PRO A 56 -3.99 -1.41 -19.64
C PRO A 56 -3.62 -2.21 -18.42
N VAL A 57 -2.32 -2.48 -18.28
CA VAL A 57 -1.75 -3.16 -17.11
C VAL A 57 -0.48 -2.44 -16.64
N VAL A 58 -0.12 -2.65 -15.39
CA VAL A 58 1.22 -2.38 -14.87
C VAL A 58 1.92 -3.71 -14.72
N ILE A 59 3.03 -3.89 -15.39
CA ILE A 59 3.87 -5.09 -15.24
C ILE A 59 4.95 -4.85 -14.21
N GLY A 60 5.31 -5.89 -13.49
CA GLY A 60 6.36 -5.83 -12.48
C GLY A 60 6.75 -7.21 -11.97
N HIS A 61 7.51 -7.23 -10.91
CA HIS A 61 7.91 -8.46 -10.23
C HIS A 61 7.80 -8.28 -8.70
N THR A 62 7.52 -9.39 -8.04
CA THR A 62 7.54 -9.47 -6.58
C THR A 62 8.98 -9.51 -6.07
N TYR A 63 9.18 -9.45 -4.75
CA TYR A 63 10.52 -9.49 -4.15
C TYR A 63 11.27 -10.80 -4.43
N ASP A 64 10.55 -11.89 -4.68
CA ASP A 64 11.14 -13.18 -5.10
C ASP A 64 11.45 -13.26 -6.60
N GLY A 65 11.18 -12.20 -7.36
CA GLY A 65 11.42 -12.11 -8.79
C GLY A 65 10.31 -12.66 -9.67
N THR A 66 9.18 -13.09 -9.11
CA THR A 66 8.03 -13.58 -9.89
C THR A 66 7.37 -12.43 -10.65
N SER A 67 7.30 -12.57 -11.97
CA SER A 67 6.65 -11.57 -12.84
C SER A 67 5.14 -11.64 -12.75
N HIS A 68 4.49 -10.48 -12.81
CA HIS A 68 3.04 -10.36 -12.81
C HIS A 68 2.58 -9.11 -13.57
N ALA A 69 1.31 -9.07 -13.91
CA ALA A 69 0.65 -7.88 -14.41
C ALA A 69 -0.52 -7.48 -13.51
N ILE A 70 -0.60 -6.20 -13.21
CA ILE A 70 -1.68 -5.60 -12.42
C ILE A 70 -2.71 -5.06 -13.40
N PRO A 71 -3.93 -5.62 -13.48
CA PRO A 71 -4.95 -5.10 -14.36
C PRO A 71 -5.45 -3.74 -13.86
N LEU A 72 -5.44 -2.75 -14.76
CA LEU A 72 -6.01 -1.42 -14.51
C LEU A 72 -7.38 -1.29 -15.19
N PHE A 73 -8.14 -2.36 -15.18
CA PHE A 73 -9.49 -2.47 -15.72
C PHE A 73 -10.33 -3.46 -14.90
N ASP A 74 -11.64 -3.38 -15.03
CA ASP A 74 -12.54 -4.34 -14.39
C ASP A 74 -12.48 -5.68 -15.14
N VAL A 75 -11.97 -6.70 -14.47
CA VAL A 75 -11.77 -8.06 -15.04
C VAL A 75 -13.09 -8.73 -15.44
N ALA A 76 -14.23 -8.30 -14.91
CA ALA A 76 -15.55 -8.81 -15.27
C ALA A 76 -16.12 -8.15 -16.55
N LYS A 77 -15.64 -6.95 -16.91
CA LYS A 77 -16.15 -6.18 -18.04
C LYS A 77 -15.32 -6.33 -19.31
N VAL A 78 -14.13 -6.86 -19.20
CA VAL A 78 -13.25 -7.11 -20.35
C VAL A 78 -13.77 -8.30 -21.17
N PRO A 79 -13.71 -8.29 -22.52
CA PRO A 79 -14.03 -9.47 -23.31
C PRO A 79 -13.15 -10.66 -22.95
N THR A 80 -13.73 -11.86 -22.91
CA THR A 80 -13.01 -13.09 -22.49
C THR A 80 -11.74 -13.34 -23.29
N HIS A 81 -11.76 -13.08 -24.61
CA HIS A 81 -10.58 -13.27 -25.44
C HIS A 81 -9.45 -12.27 -25.12
N ALA A 82 -9.80 -11.04 -24.76
CA ALA A 82 -8.83 -10.02 -24.37
C ALA A 82 -8.20 -10.36 -23.02
N LEU A 83 -9.00 -10.85 -22.07
CA LEU A 83 -8.51 -11.31 -20.77
C LEU A 83 -7.58 -12.52 -20.92
N ALA A 84 -7.97 -13.49 -21.75
CA ALA A 84 -7.15 -14.66 -22.06
C ALA A 84 -5.81 -14.25 -22.70
N HIS A 85 -5.83 -13.29 -23.61
CA HIS A 85 -4.63 -12.75 -24.23
C HIS A 85 -3.69 -12.10 -23.20
N ARG A 86 -4.24 -11.30 -22.27
CA ARG A 86 -3.44 -10.70 -21.19
C ARG A 86 -2.81 -11.74 -20.28
N LEU A 87 -3.55 -12.77 -19.89
CA LEU A 87 -3.02 -13.90 -19.12
C LEU A 87 -1.91 -14.64 -19.87
N GLN A 88 -2.11 -14.93 -21.14
CA GLN A 88 -1.12 -15.60 -21.96
C GLN A 88 0.16 -14.75 -22.11
N GLN A 89 -0.01 -13.45 -22.27
CA GLN A 89 1.10 -12.52 -22.47
C GLN A 89 1.95 -12.34 -21.21
N HIS A 90 1.33 -12.30 -20.03
CA HIS A 90 2.00 -11.96 -18.78
C HIS A 90 2.13 -13.12 -17.79
N GLY A 91 1.43 -14.22 -18.02
CA GLY A 91 1.48 -15.43 -17.20
C GLY A 91 0.72 -15.35 -15.88
N CYS A 92 0.59 -14.17 -15.29
CA CYS A 92 -0.06 -13.97 -14.00
C CYS A 92 -0.71 -12.59 -13.95
N LEU A 93 -1.96 -12.54 -13.50
CA LEU A 93 -2.63 -11.29 -13.11
C LEU A 93 -2.72 -11.24 -11.57
N TYR A 94 -2.18 -10.22 -10.98
CA TYR A 94 -2.05 -10.06 -9.52
C TYR A 94 -1.90 -8.58 -9.15
N PRO A 95 -2.49 -8.08 -8.06
CA PRO A 95 -3.40 -8.78 -7.16
C PRO A 95 -4.85 -8.77 -7.65
N LEU A 96 -5.64 -9.75 -7.21
CA LEU A 96 -7.08 -9.79 -7.40
C LEU A 96 -7.76 -10.10 -6.07
N SER A 97 -8.86 -9.40 -5.77
CA SER A 97 -9.64 -9.65 -4.57
C SER A 97 -10.55 -10.89 -4.71
N ALA A 98 -11.06 -11.39 -3.59
CA ALA A 98 -12.03 -12.48 -3.61
C ALA A 98 -13.29 -12.12 -4.41
N SER A 99 -13.76 -10.87 -4.31
CA SER A 99 -14.91 -10.39 -5.09
C SER A 99 -14.60 -10.32 -6.60
N GLN A 100 -13.41 -9.92 -6.98
CA GLN A 100 -12.97 -9.94 -8.39
C GLN A 100 -12.85 -11.37 -8.93
N LYS A 101 -12.38 -12.32 -8.12
CA LYS A 101 -12.38 -13.75 -8.48
C LYS A 101 -13.78 -14.26 -8.77
N GLN A 102 -14.75 -13.92 -7.93
CA GLN A 102 -16.16 -14.32 -8.14
C GLN A 102 -16.74 -13.68 -9.40
N ALA A 103 -16.50 -12.37 -9.60
CA ALA A 103 -16.94 -11.65 -10.80
C ALA A 103 -16.32 -12.22 -12.08
N TRP A 104 -15.05 -12.58 -12.05
CA TRP A 104 -14.37 -13.27 -13.13
C TRP A 104 -15.01 -14.61 -13.45
N ALA A 105 -15.23 -15.45 -12.45
CA ALA A 105 -15.83 -16.76 -12.65
C ALA A 105 -17.23 -16.69 -13.27
N HIS A 106 -17.99 -15.67 -12.90
CA HIS A 106 -19.32 -15.40 -13.46
C HIS A 106 -19.25 -14.87 -14.91
N ALA A 107 -18.35 -13.95 -15.18
CA ALA A 107 -18.23 -13.30 -16.50
C ALA A 107 -17.50 -14.18 -17.53
N HIS A 108 -16.59 -15.04 -17.10
CA HIS A 108 -15.71 -15.83 -17.96
C HIS A 108 -15.71 -17.32 -17.59
N PRO A 109 -16.87 -17.99 -17.53
CA PRO A 109 -16.97 -19.36 -17.01
C PRO A 109 -16.18 -20.40 -17.81
N GLY A 110 -15.93 -20.14 -19.10
CA GLY A 110 -15.20 -21.03 -19.98
C GLY A 110 -13.70 -20.78 -20.08
N LEU A 111 -13.17 -19.79 -19.36
CA LEU A 111 -11.74 -19.48 -19.38
C LEU A 111 -10.99 -20.33 -18.33
N PRO A 112 -10.15 -21.30 -18.76
CA PRO A 112 -9.39 -22.11 -17.81
C PRO A 112 -8.30 -21.26 -17.15
N VAL A 113 -8.35 -21.15 -15.82
CA VAL A 113 -7.37 -20.42 -15.02
C VAL A 113 -7.02 -21.20 -13.78
N HIS A 114 -5.78 -21.04 -13.31
CA HIS A 114 -5.33 -21.54 -12.03
C HIS A 114 -5.31 -20.39 -11.02
N TRP A 115 -6.02 -20.55 -9.91
CA TRP A 115 -6.08 -19.58 -8.83
C TRP A 115 -5.08 -19.92 -7.74
N VAL A 116 -4.27 -18.95 -7.36
CA VAL A 116 -3.34 -19.09 -6.24
C VAL A 116 -3.72 -18.08 -5.17
N SER A 117 -3.79 -18.53 -3.93
CA SER A 117 -4.02 -17.68 -2.77
C SER A 117 -2.92 -17.95 -1.76
N VAL A 118 -2.21 -16.91 -1.37
CA VAL A 118 -1.12 -16.96 -0.39
C VAL A 118 -1.54 -16.13 0.82
N ARG A 119 -1.50 -16.76 2.00
CA ARG A 119 -1.92 -16.08 3.24
C ARG A 119 -1.12 -14.82 3.54
N ASP A 120 0.17 -14.84 3.23
CA ASP A 120 1.08 -13.73 3.51
C ASP A 120 0.83 -12.51 2.62
N ASP A 121 0.06 -12.70 1.52
CA ASP A 121 -0.36 -11.60 0.63
C ASP A 121 -1.72 -11.00 1.05
N ALA A 122 -2.35 -11.52 2.10
CA ALA A 122 -3.65 -11.05 2.54
C ALA A 122 -3.57 -9.72 3.29
N ASP A 123 -4.46 -8.80 2.94
CA ASP A 123 -4.61 -7.55 3.67
C ASP A 123 -5.27 -7.79 5.03
N TYR A 124 -4.77 -7.09 6.05
CA TYR A 124 -5.42 -7.06 7.37
C TYR A 124 -6.45 -5.95 7.40
N VAL A 125 -7.72 -6.32 7.60
CA VAL A 125 -8.85 -5.39 7.60
C VAL A 125 -9.37 -5.21 9.02
N TYR A 126 -9.50 -3.96 9.44
CA TYR A 126 -10.05 -3.58 10.74
C TYR A 126 -11.18 -2.57 10.54
N THR A 127 -12.22 -2.67 11.33
CA THR A 127 -13.18 -1.57 11.43
C THR A 127 -12.56 -0.42 12.22
N GLY A 128 -12.92 0.82 11.87
CA GLY A 128 -12.42 1.99 12.62
C GLY A 128 -12.74 1.91 14.11
N GLU A 129 -13.91 1.39 14.46
CA GLU A 129 -14.34 1.20 15.86
C GLU A 129 -13.46 0.18 16.58
N SER A 130 -13.27 -1.02 16.02
CA SER A 130 -12.44 -2.06 16.64
C SER A 130 -11.00 -1.62 16.79
N PHE A 131 -10.48 -0.88 15.82
CA PHE A 131 -9.13 -0.33 15.87
C PHE A 131 -8.99 0.73 16.96
N ALA A 132 -9.96 1.65 17.07
CA ALA A 132 -9.95 2.73 18.04
C ALA A 132 -10.12 2.23 19.50
N THR A 133 -10.88 1.15 19.68
CA THR A 133 -11.18 0.59 21.01
C THR A 133 -10.27 -0.54 21.45
N TYR A 134 -9.37 -1.01 20.56
CA TYR A 134 -8.56 -2.22 20.75
C TYR A 134 -9.42 -3.46 21.06
N ASP A 135 -10.57 -3.58 20.44
CA ASP A 135 -11.46 -4.72 20.62
C ASP A 135 -10.74 -6.03 20.27
N GLY A 136 -10.79 -7.01 21.19
CA GLY A 136 -10.04 -8.26 21.05
C GLY A 136 -8.51 -8.14 21.22
N LEU A 137 -7.96 -6.95 21.44
CA LEU A 137 -6.52 -6.69 21.53
C LEU A 137 -6.09 -6.25 22.94
N HIS A 138 -6.54 -6.96 23.96
CA HIS A 138 -6.31 -6.60 25.37
C HIS A 138 -4.83 -6.44 25.74
N ALA A 139 -3.96 -7.30 25.21
CA ALA A 139 -2.53 -7.23 25.47
C ALA A 139 -1.93 -5.92 24.91
N LYS A 140 -2.31 -5.52 23.68
CA LYS A 140 -1.86 -4.27 23.08
C LYS A 140 -2.38 -3.05 23.83
N ARG A 141 -3.64 -3.07 24.26
CA ARG A 141 -4.22 -2.00 25.07
C ARG A 141 -3.48 -1.81 26.39
N ASN A 142 -3.09 -2.89 27.06
CA ASN A 142 -2.33 -2.83 28.28
C ASN A 142 -0.90 -2.27 28.06
N LEU A 143 -0.24 -2.65 26.96
CA LEU A 143 1.06 -2.10 26.59
C LEU A 143 0.98 -0.59 26.37
N VAL A 144 -0.04 -0.11 25.64
CA VAL A 144 -0.25 1.32 25.42
C VAL A 144 -0.48 2.06 26.73
N LYS A 145 -1.31 1.52 27.63
CA LYS A 145 -1.54 2.12 28.95
C LYS A 145 -0.26 2.22 29.79
N GLN A 146 0.55 1.15 29.82
CA GLN A 146 1.84 1.14 30.51
C GLN A 146 2.80 2.17 29.92
N PHE A 147 2.84 2.26 28.59
CA PHE A 147 3.67 3.22 27.88
C PHE A 147 3.30 4.67 28.21
N LEU A 148 2.02 5.01 28.13
CA LEU A 148 1.52 6.35 28.45
C LEU A 148 1.69 6.73 29.93
N ALA A 149 1.74 5.74 30.82
CA ALA A 149 2.04 5.97 32.24
C ALA A 149 3.53 6.24 32.48
N ALA A 150 4.42 5.70 31.68
CA ALA A 150 5.86 5.80 31.81
C ALA A 150 6.51 6.97 31.07
N HIS A 151 5.85 7.48 30.03
CA HIS A 151 6.42 8.47 29.11
C HIS A 151 5.47 9.64 28.84
N THR A 152 6.05 10.79 28.54
CA THR A 152 5.32 11.94 27.98
C THR A 152 5.26 11.80 26.46
N VAL A 153 4.06 11.59 25.94
CA VAL A 153 3.83 11.42 24.50
C VAL A 153 3.13 12.64 23.91
N ARG A 154 3.66 13.15 22.81
CA ARG A 154 3.05 14.21 22.01
C ARG A 154 2.85 13.69 20.59
N ALA A 155 1.70 13.98 20.02
CA ALA A 155 1.35 13.63 18.63
C ALA A 155 0.97 14.89 17.87
N GLN A 156 1.43 14.98 16.63
CA GLN A 156 1.04 16.09 15.72
C GLN A 156 0.71 15.52 14.34
N PRO A 157 -0.30 16.10 13.67
CA PRO A 157 -0.55 15.79 12.27
C PRO A 157 0.70 16.06 11.42
N TYR A 158 1.02 15.12 10.55
CA TYR A 158 2.17 15.25 9.66
C TYR A 158 1.95 16.34 8.61
N ASN A 159 2.96 17.14 8.42
CA ASN A 159 3.13 18.08 7.31
C ASN A 159 4.61 18.18 6.94
N LEU A 160 4.94 18.88 5.85
CA LEU A 160 6.33 18.97 5.37
C LEU A 160 7.29 19.62 6.37
N ALA A 161 6.80 20.46 7.27
CA ALA A 161 7.63 21.05 8.33
C ALA A 161 8.16 20.00 9.31
N LEU A 162 7.51 18.83 9.40
CA LEU A 162 7.92 17.71 10.26
C LEU A 162 8.73 16.64 9.50
N ALA A 163 9.08 16.86 8.24
CA ALA A 163 9.78 15.88 7.41
C ALA A 163 11.14 15.48 8.00
N GLU A 164 11.89 16.40 8.55
CA GLU A 164 13.19 16.10 9.16
C GLU A 164 13.05 15.20 10.40
N ASP A 165 12.05 15.45 11.24
CA ASP A 165 11.77 14.61 12.40
C ASP A 165 11.38 13.19 11.99
N ALA A 166 10.52 13.05 10.97
CA ALA A 166 10.13 11.76 10.44
C ALA A 166 11.32 11.02 9.78
N LEU A 167 12.16 11.72 9.03
CA LEU A 167 13.38 11.16 8.44
C LEU A 167 14.37 10.68 9.49
N TRP A 168 14.49 11.41 10.59
CA TRP A 168 15.33 10.99 11.72
C TRP A 168 14.83 9.67 12.32
N VAL A 169 13.52 9.52 12.50
CA VAL A 169 12.90 8.25 12.93
C VAL A 169 13.19 7.12 11.94
N LEU A 170 13.04 7.38 10.63
CA LEU A 170 13.28 6.39 9.58
C LEU A 170 14.74 5.91 9.57
N GLN A 171 15.70 6.81 9.72
CA GLN A 171 17.11 6.47 9.82
C GLN A 171 17.41 5.62 11.06
N GLY A 172 16.84 5.97 12.22
CA GLY A 172 16.95 5.20 13.43
C GLY A 172 16.34 3.80 13.27
N TRP A 173 15.20 3.70 12.62
CA TRP A 173 14.55 2.42 12.34
C TRP A 173 15.40 1.51 11.46
N LEU A 174 16.04 2.04 10.42
CA LEU A 174 16.99 1.28 9.57
C LEU A 174 18.18 0.77 10.39
N ALA A 175 18.78 1.63 11.21
CA ALA A 175 19.91 1.27 12.06
C ALA A 175 19.51 0.17 13.06
N ASP A 176 18.33 0.27 13.69
CA ASP A 176 17.81 -0.73 14.63
C ASP A 176 17.59 -2.10 13.95
N LYS A 177 17.25 -2.10 12.68
CA LYS A 177 17.09 -3.31 11.85
C LYS A 177 18.41 -3.80 11.23
N GLN A 178 19.53 -3.11 11.47
CA GLN A 178 20.83 -3.39 10.86
C GLN A 178 20.76 -3.41 9.32
N LYS A 179 19.95 -2.53 8.74
CA LYS A 179 19.74 -2.38 7.29
C LYS A 179 20.38 -1.10 6.79
N GLN A 180 20.81 -1.12 5.53
CA GLN A 180 21.26 0.06 4.83
C GLN A 180 20.15 0.67 3.99
N ALA A 181 20.35 1.89 3.49
CA ALA A 181 19.43 2.54 2.59
C ALA A 181 19.15 1.66 1.36
N GLY A 182 17.87 1.42 1.07
CA GLY A 182 17.42 0.58 -0.04
C GLY A 182 17.20 -0.90 0.28
N ASP A 183 17.55 -1.34 1.47
CA ASP A 183 17.37 -2.75 1.89
C ASP A 183 15.93 -3.09 2.34
N ALA A 184 15.09 -2.07 2.48
CA ALA A 184 13.71 -2.20 2.91
C ALA A 184 12.81 -1.25 2.11
N ASP A 185 11.65 -0.91 2.67
CA ASP A 185 10.72 0.07 2.11
C ASP A 185 11.08 1.54 2.46
N ASP A 186 12.30 1.79 2.85
CA ASP A 186 12.78 3.12 3.27
C ASP A 186 12.80 4.14 2.14
N LEU A 187 13.18 3.75 0.91
CA LEU A 187 13.18 4.66 -0.22
C LEU A 187 11.76 5.09 -0.63
N PRO A 188 10.79 4.18 -0.80
CA PRO A 188 9.40 4.57 -0.99
C PRO A 188 8.85 5.42 0.16
N CYS A 189 9.20 5.09 1.39
CA CYS A 189 8.79 5.85 2.58
C CYS A 189 9.35 7.27 2.56
N ARG A 190 10.61 7.45 2.21
CA ARG A 190 11.26 8.75 2.07
C ARG A 190 10.60 9.61 1.00
N GLU A 191 10.28 9.06 -0.16
CA GLU A 191 9.51 9.77 -1.19
C GLU A 191 8.11 10.13 -0.70
N ALA A 192 7.43 9.23 0.00
CA ALA A 192 6.10 9.49 0.55
C ALA A 192 6.08 10.65 1.54
N LEU A 193 7.09 10.78 2.38
CA LEU A 193 7.22 11.92 3.29
C LEU A 193 7.26 13.27 2.56
N GLN A 194 7.77 13.31 1.34
CA GLN A 194 7.81 14.52 0.52
C GLN A 194 6.52 14.76 -0.28
N LEU A 195 5.93 13.71 -0.83
CA LEU A 195 4.86 13.80 -1.82
C LEU A 195 3.46 13.60 -1.24
N ALA A 196 3.34 12.79 -0.20
CA ALA A 196 2.05 12.38 0.34
C ALA A 196 1.15 13.54 0.82
N PRO A 197 1.66 14.62 1.43
CA PRO A 197 0.81 15.75 1.80
C PRO A 197 0.07 16.37 0.61
N ALA A 198 0.74 16.52 -0.54
CA ALA A 198 0.11 17.03 -1.76
C ALA A 198 -0.91 16.06 -2.37
N TRP A 199 -0.80 14.76 -2.06
CA TRP A 199 -1.73 13.73 -2.51
C TRP A 199 -2.92 13.52 -1.56
N GLY A 200 -3.00 14.28 -0.47
CA GLY A 200 -4.07 14.19 0.50
C GLY A 200 -3.93 13.05 1.50
N TRP A 201 -2.77 12.42 1.61
CA TRP A 201 -2.51 11.44 2.66
C TRP A 201 -2.54 12.13 4.02
N GLN A 202 -2.87 11.37 5.02
CA GLN A 202 -2.79 11.81 6.41
C GLN A 202 -1.71 11.04 7.15
N GLY A 203 -1.14 11.68 8.14
CA GLY A 203 -0.12 11.10 8.97
C GLY A 203 -0.04 11.76 10.33
N THR A 204 0.72 11.11 11.20
CA THR A 204 0.98 11.60 12.56
C THR A 204 2.43 11.32 12.89
N VAL A 205 3.10 12.30 13.48
CA VAL A 205 4.41 12.13 14.10
C VAL A 205 4.25 12.12 15.60
N PHE A 206 4.96 11.21 16.27
CA PHE A 206 4.94 11.01 17.70
C PHE A 206 6.30 11.36 18.29
N TRP A 207 6.29 12.16 19.35
CA TRP A 207 7.45 12.41 20.21
C TRP A 207 7.25 11.73 21.55
N VAL A 208 8.31 11.12 22.03
CA VAL A 208 8.36 10.51 23.36
C VAL A 208 9.49 11.19 24.13
N ASP A 209 9.14 11.76 25.30
CA ASP A 209 10.09 12.49 26.12
C ASP A 209 10.90 13.54 25.32
N GLN A 210 10.20 14.27 24.43
CA GLN A 210 10.69 15.32 23.54
C GLN A 210 11.54 14.87 22.35
N LEU A 211 11.74 13.56 22.13
CA LEU A 211 12.44 13.02 20.97
C LEU A 211 11.47 12.49 19.93
N PRO A 212 11.71 12.72 18.65
CA PRO A 212 10.95 12.04 17.59
C PRO A 212 11.07 10.52 17.76
N ALA A 213 9.96 9.82 17.87
CA ALA A 213 9.94 8.41 18.23
C ALA A 213 9.23 7.52 17.22
N GLY A 214 8.31 8.08 16.44
CA GLY A 214 7.56 7.33 15.46
C GLY A 214 6.75 8.21 14.53
N PHE A 215 6.31 7.63 13.42
CA PHE A 215 5.33 8.24 12.54
C PHE A 215 4.51 7.19 11.81
N VAL A 216 3.33 7.60 11.38
CA VAL A 216 2.46 6.82 10.49
C VAL A 216 2.04 7.68 9.32
N LEU A 217 1.91 7.06 8.15
CA LEU A 217 1.31 7.67 6.96
C LEU A 217 0.20 6.75 6.44
N ALA A 218 -0.95 7.33 6.13
CA ALA A 218 -2.11 6.60 5.62
C ALA A 218 -2.69 7.27 4.37
N GLU A 219 -3.11 6.44 3.43
CA GLU A 219 -3.76 6.84 2.18
C GLU A 219 -5.26 6.54 2.26
N LEU A 220 -6.09 7.51 1.89
CA LEU A 220 -7.51 7.28 1.63
C LEU A 220 -7.67 6.69 0.23
N VAL A 221 -7.87 5.37 0.13
CA VAL A 221 -7.99 4.68 -1.16
C VAL A 221 -9.38 4.81 -1.76
N GLN A 222 -10.39 4.99 -0.92
CA GLN A 222 -11.76 5.36 -1.29
C GLN A 222 -12.50 5.89 -0.05
N PRO A 223 -13.68 6.52 -0.20
CA PRO A 223 -14.42 7.04 0.94
C PRO A 223 -14.60 5.99 2.05
N GLY A 224 -14.12 6.31 3.25
CA GLY A 224 -14.22 5.44 4.43
C GLY A 224 -13.20 4.28 4.47
N VAL A 225 -12.32 4.15 3.49
CA VAL A 225 -11.29 3.08 3.47
C VAL A 225 -9.90 3.69 3.45
N TRP A 226 -9.20 3.53 4.56
CA TRP A 226 -7.82 3.97 4.75
C TRP A 226 -6.87 2.80 4.71
N VAL A 227 -5.72 2.99 4.09
CA VAL A 227 -4.61 2.04 4.12
C VAL A 227 -3.44 2.69 4.85
N MET A 228 -2.96 2.05 5.92
CA MET A 228 -1.71 2.45 6.56
C MET A 228 -0.56 1.99 5.68
N ARG A 229 0.11 2.96 5.05
CA ARG A 229 1.21 2.69 4.12
C ARG A 229 2.54 2.51 4.80
N PHE A 230 2.83 3.39 5.75
CA PHE A 230 4.09 3.36 6.49
C PHE A 230 3.83 3.61 7.97
N ALA A 231 4.44 2.78 8.79
CA ALA A 231 4.48 2.94 10.23
C ALA A 231 5.92 2.63 10.68
N LYS A 232 6.62 3.61 11.18
CA LYS A 232 8.00 3.48 11.64
C LYS A 232 8.10 3.97 13.08
N ALA A 233 8.80 3.22 13.90
CA ALA A 233 8.99 3.58 15.29
C ALA A 233 10.40 3.20 15.77
N SER A 234 10.93 3.99 16.73
CA SER A 234 12.19 3.70 17.38
C SER A 234 12.03 2.48 18.31
N SER A 235 12.97 1.53 18.24
CA SER A 235 13.03 0.39 19.14
C SER A 235 13.47 0.76 20.56
N ALA A 236 13.95 2.00 20.77
CA ALA A 236 14.31 2.51 22.09
C ALA A 236 13.13 2.53 23.08
N PHE A 237 11.89 2.57 22.57
CA PHE A 237 10.68 2.65 23.35
C PHE A 237 9.85 1.37 23.20
N LYS A 238 9.90 0.51 24.21
CA LYS A 238 9.12 -0.73 24.23
C LYS A 238 7.62 -0.41 24.25
N GLY A 239 6.89 -0.96 23.29
CA GLY A 239 5.43 -0.81 23.19
C GLY A 239 4.97 0.33 22.26
N LEU A 240 5.89 1.04 21.61
CA LEU A 240 5.55 2.05 20.61
C LEU A 240 5.20 1.46 19.25
N PRO A 241 5.91 0.46 18.72
CA PRO A 241 5.53 -0.17 17.43
C PRO A 241 4.31 -1.05 17.51
#